data_ee767a5f6bc0fcc9ecbf99515ad634a1
#
_entry.id   ee767a5f6bc0fcc9ecbf99515ad634a1
#
_cell.length_a   1.000
_cell.length_b   1.000
_cell.length_c   1.000
_cell.angle_alpha   90.00
_cell.angle_beta   90.00
_cell.angle_gamma   90.00
#
_symmetry.space_group_name_H-M   'P 1'
#
loop_
_entity.id
_entity.type
_entity.pdbx_description
1 polymer ?
#
loop_
_entity_poly.entity_id
_entity_poly.type
_entity_poly.pdbx_seq_one_letter_code
_entity_poly.pdbx_strand_id
1 'polypeptide(L)'
;MKSLCRSCAGLHEGALAHCPACGADRLVQHAELPALTIAHLDCDAFYATIEKRDDPSLSGKPVIVGGGKRGVVSTCCYVARAFGVRSAMPMFKALQLCPHATVIRPRMSLYVEEGRRVRRMMQALTPLVQPLSIDEAFMDLAGLE
;
A
#
# COMPACT_ATOMS: atom_id res chain seq x y z
N MET A 1 -18.46 20.33 -11.38
CA MET A 1 -17.92 18.98 -11.10
C MET A 1 -16.53 18.93 -11.68
N LYS A 2 -15.56 18.32 -10.96
CA LYS A 2 -14.19 18.17 -11.44
C LYS A 2 -13.85 16.71 -11.68
N SER A 3 -12.92 16.46 -12.59
CA SER A 3 -12.37 15.15 -12.93
C SER A 3 -10.88 15.11 -12.57
N LEU A 4 -10.47 14.19 -11.71
CA LEU A 4 -9.07 13.93 -11.37
C LEU A 4 -8.58 12.71 -12.14
N CYS A 5 -7.52 12.88 -12.91
CA CYS A 5 -6.88 11.78 -13.60
C CYS A 5 -5.94 11.01 -12.66
N ARG A 6 -6.18 9.71 -12.44
CA ARG A 6 -5.33 8.84 -11.60
C ARG A 6 -4.00 8.45 -12.28
N SER A 7 -3.83 8.77 -13.56
CA SER A 7 -2.59 8.43 -14.30
C SER A 7 -1.57 9.57 -14.30
N CYS A 8 -2.02 10.83 -14.42
CA CYS A 8 -1.13 11.99 -14.45
C CYS A 8 -1.40 13.02 -13.34
N ALA A 9 -2.34 12.74 -12.43
CA ALA A 9 -2.80 13.63 -11.35
C ALA A 9 -3.38 14.98 -11.84
N GLY A 10 -3.66 15.14 -13.13
CA GLY A 10 -4.28 16.34 -13.68
C GLY A 10 -5.72 16.52 -13.21
N LEU A 11 -6.06 17.71 -12.73
CA LEU A 11 -7.41 18.10 -12.33
C LEU A 11 -8.04 18.93 -13.46
N HIS A 12 -9.22 18.54 -13.92
CA HIS A 12 -9.91 19.15 -15.07
C HIS A 12 -11.35 19.50 -14.73
N GLU A 13 -11.89 20.52 -15.38
CA GLU A 13 -13.30 20.89 -15.24
C GLU A 13 -14.21 19.94 -16.02
N GLY A 14 -15.40 19.71 -15.49
CA GLY A 14 -16.45 18.90 -16.13
C GLY A 14 -16.33 17.40 -15.86
N ALA A 15 -17.31 16.65 -16.37
CA ALA A 15 -17.31 15.19 -16.42
C ALA A 15 -16.66 14.74 -17.72
N LEU A 16 -15.54 14.06 -17.65
CA LEU A 16 -14.74 13.65 -18.79
C LEU A 16 -14.67 12.12 -18.89
N ALA A 17 -14.75 11.59 -20.12
CA ALA A 17 -14.51 10.15 -20.38
C ALA A 17 -13.02 9.83 -20.44
N HIS A 18 -12.20 10.77 -20.91
CA HIS A 18 -10.75 10.64 -21.04
C HIS A 18 -10.04 11.89 -20.55
N CYS A 19 -8.85 11.72 -20.02
CA CYS A 19 -8.00 12.83 -19.58
C CYS A 19 -7.48 13.62 -20.78
N PRO A 20 -7.73 14.95 -20.88
CA PRO A 20 -7.25 15.74 -22.01
C PRO A 20 -5.73 15.90 -22.02
N ALA A 21 -5.04 15.68 -20.89
CA ALA A 21 -3.59 15.83 -20.80
C ALA A 21 -2.83 14.54 -21.19
N CYS A 22 -3.35 13.35 -20.87
CA CYS A 22 -2.62 12.08 -21.11
C CYS A 22 -3.44 10.99 -21.81
N GLY A 23 -4.71 11.26 -22.17
CA GLY A 23 -5.59 10.33 -22.87
C GLY A 23 -6.15 9.17 -22.02
N ALA A 24 -5.75 9.03 -20.74
CA ALA A 24 -6.18 7.93 -19.90
C ALA A 24 -7.68 8.02 -19.56
N ASP A 25 -8.31 6.85 -19.39
CA ASP A 25 -9.71 6.68 -18.98
C ASP A 25 -9.91 6.57 -17.47
N ARG A 26 -8.81 6.54 -16.69
CA ARG A 26 -8.81 6.41 -15.24
C ARG A 26 -9.11 7.73 -14.54
N LEU A 27 -10.35 8.18 -14.65
CA LEU A 27 -10.81 9.45 -14.06
C LEU A 27 -11.70 9.17 -12.83
N VAL A 28 -11.47 9.95 -11.78
CA VAL A 28 -12.36 10.03 -10.60
C VAL A 28 -13.12 11.34 -10.70
N GLN A 29 -14.44 11.26 -10.56
CA GLN A 29 -15.34 12.42 -10.71
C GLN A 29 -16.23 12.53 -9.47
N HIS A 30 -16.13 13.65 -8.79
CA HIS A 30 -16.99 13.96 -7.66
C HIS A 30 -17.10 15.48 -7.46
N ALA A 31 -18.24 15.93 -6.98
CA ALA A 31 -18.47 17.35 -6.72
C ALA A 31 -17.52 17.90 -5.64
N GLU A 32 -17.17 17.09 -4.64
CA GLU A 32 -16.35 17.47 -3.50
C GLU A 32 -14.84 17.33 -3.75
N LEU A 33 -14.39 16.80 -4.89
CA LEU A 33 -12.95 16.64 -5.18
C LEU A 33 -12.09 17.87 -4.84
N PRO A 34 -12.52 19.11 -5.12
CA PRO A 34 -11.73 20.31 -4.76
C PRO A 34 -11.66 20.60 -3.26
N ALA A 35 -12.57 20.02 -2.49
CA ALA A 35 -12.69 20.26 -1.05
C ALA A 35 -12.12 19.11 -0.19
N LEU A 36 -11.68 18.00 -0.83
CA LEU A 36 -11.11 16.88 -0.12
C LEU A 36 -9.70 17.22 0.35
N THR A 37 -9.50 17.21 1.66
CA THR A 37 -8.22 17.49 2.30
C THR A 37 -7.65 16.30 3.07
N ILE A 38 -8.46 15.29 3.31
CA ILE A 38 -8.03 14.10 4.06
C ILE A 38 -7.42 13.08 3.11
N ALA A 39 -6.15 12.77 3.32
CA ALA A 39 -5.46 11.67 2.67
C ALA A 39 -5.42 10.44 3.57
N HIS A 40 -5.66 9.26 3.00
CA HIS A 40 -5.40 7.98 3.62
C HIS A 40 -4.22 7.31 2.93
N LEU A 41 -3.19 6.97 3.69
CA LEU A 41 -1.99 6.30 3.20
C LEU A 41 -1.88 4.92 3.84
N ASP A 42 -1.69 3.91 3.01
CA ASP A 42 -1.41 2.51 3.38
C ASP A 42 -0.19 2.04 2.59
N CYS A 43 0.79 1.43 3.26
CA CYS A 43 2.01 0.96 2.62
C CYS A 43 1.80 -0.43 2.00
N ASP A 44 1.90 -0.52 0.68
CA ASP A 44 1.67 -1.74 -0.09
C ASP A 44 2.53 -2.92 0.38
N ALA A 45 1.84 -4.01 0.80
CA ALA A 45 2.44 -5.27 1.23
C ALA A 45 3.63 -5.04 2.20
N PHE A 46 3.46 -4.16 3.19
CA PHE A 46 4.49 -3.49 3.98
C PHE A 46 5.63 -4.40 4.42
N TYR A 47 5.35 -5.48 5.16
CA TYR A 47 6.41 -6.39 5.63
C TYR A 47 7.16 -7.05 4.48
N ALA A 48 6.45 -7.55 3.47
CA ALA A 48 7.07 -8.20 2.32
C ALA A 48 7.90 -7.22 1.48
N THR A 49 7.49 -5.96 1.42
CA THR A 49 8.23 -4.89 0.74
C THR A 49 9.54 -4.58 1.45
N ILE A 50 9.54 -4.51 2.79
CA ILE A 50 10.75 -4.33 3.60
C ILE A 50 11.71 -5.51 3.41
N GLU A 51 11.20 -6.75 3.46
CA GLU A 51 12.05 -7.94 3.25
C GLU A 51 12.71 -7.93 1.87
N LYS A 52 11.97 -7.58 0.81
CA LYS A 52 12.52 -7.47 -0.54
C LYS A 52 13.49 -6.30 -0.73
N ARG A 53 13.30 -5.21 -0.01
CA ARG A 53 14.24 -4.08 0.00
C ARG A 53 15.59 -4.49 0.62
N ASP A 54 15.53 -5.21 1.74
CA ASP A 54 16.71 -5.60 2.52
C ASP A 54 17.45 -6.78 1.89
N ASP A 55 16.74 -7.64 1.16
CA ASP A 55 17.32 -8.77 0.42
C ASP A 55 16.91 -8.73 -1.06
N PRO A 56 17.75 -8.12 -1.94
CA PRO A 56 17.49 -8.06 -3.38
C PRO A 56 17.34 -9.41 -4.06
N SER A 57 17.86 -10.50 -3.47
CA SER A 57 17.70 -11.87 -4.01
C SER A 57 16.24 -12.33 -4.04
N LEU A 58 15.36 -11.67 -3.29
CA LEU A 58 13.91 -11.89 -3.25
C LEU A 58 13.16 -11.16 -4.38
N SER A 59 13.85 -10.34 -5.16
CA SER A 59 13.25 -9.65 -6.30
C SER A 59 12.65 -10.66 -7.29
N GLY A 60 11.42 -10.41 -7.76
CA GLY A 60 10.71 -11.32 -8.66
C GLY A 60 10.19 -12.62 -8.02
N LYS A 61 10.60 -12.98 -6.80
CA LYS A 61 10.13 -14.19 -6.13
C LYS A 61 8.84 -13.96 -5.34
N PRO A 62 7.98 -14.97 -5.21
CA PRO A 62 6.85 -14.92 -4.28
C PRO A 62 7.36 -14.96 -2.84
N VAL A 63 7.04 -13.95 -2.04
CA VAL A 63 7.42 -13.81 -0.64
C VAL A 63 6.16 -13.77 0.22
N ILE A 64 6.16 -14.57 1.27
CA ILE A 64 5.14 -14.64 2.30
C ILE A 64 5.81 -14.35 3.64
N VAL A 65 5.34 -13.33 4.34
CA VAL A 65 5.73 -13.09 5.74
C VAL A 65 4.66 -13.68 6.64
N GLY A 66 5.05 -14.60 7.52
CA GLY A 66 4.09 -15.27 8.39
C GLY A 66 4.72 -16.22 9.39
N GLY A 67 3.93 -16.68 10.34
CA GLY A 67 4.34 -17.64 11.36
C GLY A 67 4.21 -19.10 10.89
N GLY A 68 4.95 -20.02 11.50
CA GLY A 68 5.09 -21.44 11.16
C GLY A 68 3.85 -22.19 10.62
N LYS A 69 3.92 -23.52 10.49
CA LYS A 69 2.88 -24.35 9.81
C LYS A 69 1.44 -24.14 10.30
N ARG A 70 1.24 -23.79 11.57
CA ARG A 70 -0.09 -23.53 12.18
C ARG A 70 -0.43 -22.03 12.26
N GLY A 71 0.45 -21.14 11.76
CA GLY A 71 0.24 -19.71 11.73
C GLY A 71 -0.57 -19.26 10.52
N VAL A 72 -0.67 -17.93 10.39
CA VAL A 72 -1.32 -17.28 9.26
C VAL A 72 -0.31 -16.43 8.49
N VAL A 73 -0.67 -16.08 7.27
CA VAL A 73 0.02 -15.07 6.46
C VAL A 73 -0.21 -13.70 7.11
N SER A 74 0.85 -13.05 7.59
CA SER A 74 0.78 -11.67 8.05
C SER A 74 0.66 -10.72 6.85
N THR A 75 1.54 -10.91 5.85
CA THR A 75 1.45 -10.25 4.55
C THR A 75 2.11 -11.09 3.47
N CYS A 76 1.81 -10.78 2.21
CA CYS A 76 2.45 -11.42 1.07
C CYS A 76 2.65 -10.40 -0.06
N CYS A 77 3.73 -10.54 -0.82
CA CYS A 77 4.01 -9.66 -1.95
C CYS A 77 3.07 -9.93 -3.13
N TYR A 78 3.01 -9.00 -4.08
CA TYR A 78 2.12 -9.11 -5.25
C TYR A 78 2.39 -10.36 -6.10
N VAL A 79 3.64 -10.81 -6.19
CA VAL A 79 3.96 -12.08 -6.88
C VAL A 79 3.26 -13.26 -6.21
N ALA A 80 3.29 -13.35 -4.87
CA ALA A 80 2.56 -14.39 -4.15
C ALA A 80 1.04 -14.22 -4.25
N ARG A 81 0.52 -12.98 -4.28
CA ARG A 81 -0.91 -12.69 -4.49
C ARG A 81 -1.43 -13.19 -5.84
N ALA A 82 -0.59 -13.21 -6.89
CA ALA A 82 -0.95 -13.75 -8.21
C ALA A 82 -1.29 -15.26 -8.16
N PHE A 83 -0.72 -16.00 -7.19
CA PHE A 83 -1.05 -17.40 -6.92
C PHE A 83 -2.25 -17.58 -5.99
N GLY A 84 -2.95 -16.50 -5.63
CA GLY A 84 -4.12 -16.54 -4.76
C GLY A 84 -3.83 -16.45 -3.26
N VAL A 85 -2.57 -16.24 -2.85
CA VAL A 85 -2.21 -16.03 -1.44
C VAL A 85 -2.75 -14.68 -0.94
N ARG A 86 -3.28 -14.65 0.29
CA ARG A 86 -3.85 -13.44 0.93
C ARG A 86 -3.45 -13.37 2.40
N SER A 87 -3.44 -12.15 2.95
CA SER A 87 -3.30 -11.93 4.40
C SER A 87 -4.39 -12.66 5.18
N ALA A 88 -4.09 -13.03 6.42
CA ALA A 88 -4.90 -13.85 7.30
C ALA A 88 -5.16 -15.30 6.83
N MET A 89 -4.70 -15.69 5.64
CA MET A 89 -4.82 -17.07 5.17
C MET A 89 -3.97 -18.01 6.02
N PRO A 90 -4.46 -19.23 6.38
CA PRO A 90 -3.63 -20.24 7.04
C PRO A 90 -2.40 -20.60 6.20
N MET A 91 -1.22 -20.67 6.83
CA MET A 91 0.05 -20.92 6.14
C MET A 91 0.05 -22.19 5.32
N PHE A 92 -0.57 -23.29 5.80
CA PHE A 92 -0.65 -24.55 5.04
C PHE A 92 -1.39 -24.36 3.72
N LYS A 93 -2.49 -23.55 3.71
CA LYS A 93 -3.26 -23.23 2.51
C LYS A 93 -2.47 -22.33 1.57
N ALA A 94 -1.77 -21.33 2.10
CA ALA A 94 -0.91 -20.45 1.32
C ALA A 94 0.19 -21.23 0.59
N LEU A 95 0.82 -22.22 1.26
CA LEU A 95 1.84 -23.07 0.69
C LEU A 95 1.29 -24.11 -0.30
N GLN A 96 0.03 -24.50 -0.19
CA GLN A 96 -0.63 -25.30 -1.24
C GLN A 96 -0.83 -24.48 -2.53
N LEU A 97 -1.18 -23.19 -2.40
CA LEU A 97 -1.37 -22.30 -3.55
C LEU A 97 -0.03 -21.86 -4.18
N CYS A 98 0.99 -21.66 -3.38
CA CYS A 98 2.30 -21.21 -3.83
C CYS A 98 3.43 -22.01 -3.14
N PRO A 99 3.68 -23.28 -3.56
CA PRO A 99 4.64 -24.17 -2.88
C PRO A 99 6.10 -23.67 -2.92
N HIS A 100 6.42 -22.84 -3.91
CA HIS A 100 7.76 -22.28 -4.12
C HIS A 100 7.96 -20.90 -3.48
N ALA A 101 7.00 -20.45 -2.66
CA ALA A 101 7.12 -19.17 -1.98
C ALA A 101 8.24 -19.20 -0.93
N THR A 102 9.02 -18.13 -0.89
CA THR A 102 9.94 -17.88 0.23
C THR A 102 9.14 -17.41 1.44
N VAL A 103 9.18 -18.21 2.51
CA VAL A 103 8.50 -17.87 3.77
C VAL A 103 9.47 -17.25 4.74
N ILE A 104 9.15 -16.05 5.23
CA ILE A 104 9.97 -15.28 6.16
C ILE A 104 9.20 -15.11 7.46
N ARG A 105 9.89 -15.36 8.61
CA ARG A 105 9.32 -15.04 9.92
C ARG A 105 9.27 -13.53 10.13
N PRO A 106 8.17 -12.99 10.71
CA PRO A 106 8.05 -11.56 10.92
C PRO A 106 9.18 -10.99 11.80
N ARG A 107 9.84 -9.94 11.31
CA ARG A 107 10.83 -9.15 12.05
C ARG A 107 10.17 -7.89 12.63
N MET A 108 9.25 -8.07 13.60
CA MET A 108 8.36 -7.01 14.07
C MET A 108 9.07 -5.75 14.54
N SER A 109 10.22 -5.86 15.21
CA SER A 109 11.01 -4.69 15.66
C SER A 109 11.44 -3.80 14.48
N LEU A 110 11.89 -4.43 13.39
CA LEU A 110 12.25 -3.72 12.15
C LEU A 110 11.04 -3.04 11.52
N TYR A 111 9.91 -3.74 11.42
CA TYR A 111 8.69 -3.18 10.80
C TYR A 111 8.15 -1.99 11.59
N VAL A 112 8.20 -2.06 12.92
CA VAL A 112 7.81 -0.94 13.80
C VAL A 112 8.76 0.26 13.59
N GLU A 113 10.05 0.02 13.45
CA GLU A 113 11.03 1.10 13.19
C GLU A 113 10.78 1.78 11.85
N GLU A 114 10.56 1.00 10.79
CA GLU A 114 10.25 1.53 9.46
C GLU A 114 8.89 2.27 9.44
N GLY A 115 7.88 1.75 10.11
CA GLY A 115 6.59 2.44 10.26
C GLY A 115 6.74 3.79 10.97
N ARG A 116 7.58 3.86 12.02
CA ARG A 116 7.91 5.15 12.67
C ARG A 116 8.62 6.11 11.73
N ARG A 117 9.50 5.60 10.85
CA ARG A 117 10.17 6.41 9.84
C ARG A 117 9.18 7.00 8.84
N VAL A 118 8.28 6.19 8.29
CA VAL A 118 7.20 6.63 7.40
C VAL A 118 6.33 7.68 8.08
N ARG A 119 5.95 7.44 9.35
CA ARG A 119 5.15 8.41 10.13
C ARG A 119 5.85 9.75 10.30
N ARG A 120 7.17 9.78 10.57
CA ARG A 120 7.92 11.04 10.63
C ARG A 120 7.91 11.79 9.30
N MET A 121 7.92 11.07 8.15
CA MET A 121 7.80 11.71 6.84
C MET A 121 6.40 12.34 6.65
N MET A 122 5.33 11.65 7.09
CA MET A 122 3.97 12.22 7.08
C MET A 122 3.87 13.46 7.96
N GLN A 123 4.45 13.41 9.17
CA GLN A 123 4.46 14.53 10.12
C GLN A 123 5.30 15.72 9.65
N ALA A 124 6.26 15.52 8.75
CA ALA A 124 6.97 16.60 8.10
C ALA A 124 6.12 17.36 7.06
N LEU A 125 5.05 16.74 6.56
CA LEU A 125 4.08 17.39 5.66
C LEU A 125 3.00 18.12 6.44
N THR A 126 2.43 17.49 7.46
CA THR A 126 1.35 18.04 8.29
C THR A 126 1.46 17.52 9.72
N PRO A 127 1.22 18.35 10.75
CA PRO A 127 1.15 17.86 12.14
C PRO A 127 -0.10 17.00 12.40
N LEU A 128 -1.10 17.08 11.53
CA LEU A 128 -2.39 16.40 11.68
C LEU A 128 -2.34 15.00 11.06
N VAL A 129 -1.62 14.10 11.73
CA VAL A 129 -1.47 12.68 11.32
C VAL A 129 -2.12 11.79 12.36
N GLN A 130 -3.08 10.97 11.94
CA GLN A 130 -3.75 9.97 12.76
C GLN A 130 -3.34 8.56 12.32
N PRO A 131 -2.40 7.90 13.01
CA PRO A 131 -2.04 6.52 12.71
C PRO A 131 -3.18 5.56 13.02
N LEU A 132 -3.40 4.59 12.15
CA LEU A 132 -4.31 3.46 12.35
C LEU A 132 -3.54 2.19 12.68
N SER A 133 -2.41 1.98 12.02
CA SER A 133 -1.51 0.85 12.23
C SER A 133 -0.04 1.30 12.10
N ILE A 134 0.90 0.37 11.97
CA ILE A 134 2.32 0.68 11.76
C ILE A 134 2.62 1.13 10.32
N ASP A 135 1.73 0.84 9.38
CA ASP A 135 1.86 1.07 7.94
C ASP A 135 0.73 1.93 7.34
N GLU A 136 -0.21 2.41 8.19
CA GLU A 136 -1.43 3.06 7.74
C GLU A 136 -1.74 4.29 8.59
N ALA A 137 -2.09 5.40 7.94
CA ALA A 137 -2.49 6.63 8.63
C ALA A 137 -3.40 7.51 7.77
N PHE A 138 -4.23 8.29 8.46
CA PHE A 138 -4.87 9.47 7.87
C PHE A 138 -4.00 10.72 8.09
N MET A 139 -4.05 11.63 7.14
CA MET A 139 -3.44 12.96 7.21
C MET A 139 -4.46 14.02 6.80
N ASP A 140 -4.54 15.12 7.54
CA ASP A 140 -5.24 16.30 7.06
C ASP A 140 -4.22 17.20 6.33
N LEU A 141 -4.50 17.44 5.06
CA LEU A 141 -3.67 18.25 4.15
C LEU A 141 -4.26 19.65 3.92
N ALA A 142 -5.29 20.05 4.72
CA ALA A 142 -5.87 21.38 4.62
C ALA A 142 -4.81 22.47 4.84
N GLY A 143 -4.76 23.44 3.94
CA GLY A 143 -3.84 24.58 4.02
C GLY A 143 -2.39 24.28 3.61
N LEU A 144 -2.10 23.12 3.05
CA LEU A 144 -0.83 22.84 2.38
C LEU A 144 -0.90 23.34 0.94
N GLU A 145 0.06 24.17 0.53
CA GLU A 145 0.24 24.67 -0.84
C GLU A 145 1.17 23.75 -1.66
#